data_d5674bc2f2ea89b40fa3b54432dd9f68
#
_entry.id   d5674bc2f2ea89b40fa3b54432dd9f68
#
_cell.length_a   1.000
_cell.length_b   1.000
_cell.length_c   1.000
_cell.angle_alpha   90.00
_cell.angle_beta   90.00
_cell.angle_gamma   90.00
#
_symmetry.space_group_name_H-M   'P 1'
#
loop_
_entity.id
_entity.type
_entity.pdbx_description
1 polymer ?
#
loop_
_entity_poly.entity_id
_entity_poly.type
_entity_poly.pdbx_seq_one_letter_code
_entity_poly.pdbx_strand_id
1 'polypeptide(L)'
;LLAHAQYLDERYGVGPHTISFPRIEPAQNAPAAEHIPYPVSDEDILLVVAVLRLAVPYTGIIMSTRESPAMRRQLFGLGVSQLSAASRTYPGGYGNGRARIEAEEQFALGDTRSLDEVVRDLCEGGYLPSFCTSCYRLGRTGQHFMEMAKPGDIQQFCTPNALLTFQEYLLDFASAETRAVGEELIDRMLEEVRPSLRPTVEARLAEVRGGRRDLYL
;
A
#
# COMPACT_ATOMS: atom_id res chain seq x y z
N LEU A 1 -16.44 -13.63 -4.08
CA LEU A 1 -15.74 -12.84 -3.05
C LEU A 1 -16.71 -12.30 -2.01
N LEU A 2 -17.81 -11.62 -2.38
CA LEU A 2 -18.80 -11.07 -1.41
C LEU A 2 -19.38 -12.14 -0.48
N ALA A 3 -19.85 -13.25 -1.02
CA ALA A 3 -20.34 -14.36 -0.20
C ALA A 3 -19.28 -14.92 0.75
N HIS A 4 -18.01 -14.91 0.33
CA HIS A 4 -16.90 -15.33 1.20
C HIS A 4 -16.64 -14.30 2.32
N ALA A 5 -16.67 -13.02 2.01
CA ALA A 5 -16.53 -11.96 3.01
C ALA A 5 -17.65 -12.02 4.05
N GLN A 6 -18.89 -12.21 3.60
CA GLN A 6 -20.04 -12.37 4.46
C GLN A 6 -19.95 -13.62 5.34
N TYR A 7 -19.58 -14.76 4.76
CA TYR A 7 -19.37 -15.99 5.53
C TYR A 7 -18.31 -15.84 6.63
N LEU A 8 -17.18 -15.20 6.32
CA LEU A 8 -16.14 -14.94 7.30
C LEU A 8 -16.64 -14.06 8.46
N ASP A 9 -17.38 -13.01 8.12
CA ASP A 9 -17.96 -12.10 9.11
C ASP A 9 -18.97 -12.80 10.01
N GLU A 10 -19.93 -13.53 9.42
CA GLU A 10 -20.95 -14.29 10.15
C GLU A 10 -20.37 -15.39 11.03
N ARG A 11 -19.32 -16.08 10.55
CA ARG A 11 -18.75 -17.25 11.23
C ARG A 11 -17.73 -16.91 12.30
N TYR A 12 -16.93 -15.85 12.06
CA TYR A 12 -15.75 -15.53 12.87
C TYR A 12 -15.75 -14.08 13.41
N GLY A 13 -16.72 -13.26 13.05
CA GLY A 13 -16.75 -11.82 13.37
C GLY A 13 -15.63 -11.01 12.66
N VAL A 14 -14.93 -11.63 11.73
CA VAL A 14 -13.78 -11.05 11.05
C VAL A 14 -13.92 -11.25 9.55
N GLY A 15 -14.20 -10.17 8.83
CA GLY A 15 -14.19 -10.16 7.36
C GLY A 15 -12.76 -10.15 6.79
N PRO A 16 -12.60 -10.13 5.46
CA PRO A 16 -11.29 -10.08 4.82
C PRO A 16 -10.55 -8.79 5.19
N HIS A 17 -9.33 -8.94 5.70
CA HIS A 17 -8.47 -7.80 6.03
C HIS A 17 -7.94 -7.11 4.76
N THR A 18 -7.56 -7.92 3.77
CA THR A 18 -7.05 -7.45 2.48
C THR A 18 -7.55 -8.31 1.33
N ILE A 19 -7.67 -7.72 0.16
CA ILE A 19 -7.99 -8.36 -1.11
C ILE A 19 -6.86 -8.11 -2.09
N SER A 20 -6.35 -9.18 -2.73
CA SER A 20 -5.37 -9.11 -3.81
C SER A 20 -5.87 -9.90 -5.00
N PHE A 21 -5.85 -9.29 -6.18
CA PHE A 21 -6.33 -9.91 -7.42
C PHE A 21 -5.44 -9.49 -8.61
N PRO A 22 -4.18 -9.96 -8.64
CA PRO A 22 -3.28 -9.63 -9.72
C PRO A 22 -3.77 -10.24 -11.05
N ARG A 23 -3.60 -9.54 -12.17
CA ARG A 23 -3.80 -10.11 -13.50
C ARG A 23 -2.73 -11.16 -13.79
N ILE A 24 -3.05 -12.10 -14.68
CA ILE A 24 -2.07 -13.06 -15.18
C ILE A 24 -1.15 -12.32 -16.14
N GLU A 25 0.15 -12.46 -15.92
CA GLU A 25 1.17 -11.91 -16.80
C GLU A 25 1.95 -13.03 -17.49
N PRO A 26 2.52 -12.78 -18.67
CA PRO A 26 3.34 -13.76 -19.39
C PRO A 26 4.44 -14.31 -18.48
N ALA A 27 4.64 -15.62 -18.54
CA ALA A 27 5.65 -16.33 -17.78
C ALA A 27 6.24 -17.47 -18.62
N GLN A 28 7.55 -17.66 -18.56
CA GLN A 28 8.20 -18.75 -19.26
C GLN A 28 7.75 -20.10 -18.71
N ASN A 29 7.59 -21.07 -19.59
CA ASN A 29 7.14 -22.43 -19.26
C ASN A 29 5.78 -22.49 -18.55
N ALA A 30 4.93 -21.48 -18.75
CA ALA A 30 3.58 -21.41 -18.18
C ALA A 30 2.53 -21.30 -19.31
N PRO A 31 2.16 -22.40 -19.99
CA PRO A 31 1.22 -22.38 -21.13
C PRO A 31 -0.11 -21.69 -20.80
N ALA A 32 -0.56 -21.78 -19.55
CA ALA A 32 -1.78 -21.09 -19.09
C ALA A 32 -1.65 -19.56 -19.08
N ALA A 33 -0.43 -19.02 -19.02
CA ALA A 33 -0.18 -17.59 -19.11
C ALA A 33 -0.01 -17.11 -20.56
N GLU A 34 0.26 -18.03 -21.51
CA GLU A 34 0.34 -17.72 -22.93
C GLU A 34 -1.03 -17.71 -23.62
N HIS A 35 -1.97 -18.52 -23.10
CA HIS A 35 -3.31 -18.67 -23.66
C HIS A 35 -4.36 -18.46 -22.58
N ILE A 36 -4.63 -17.19 -22.25
CA ILE A 36 -5.63 -16.81 -21.24
C ILE A 36 -7.01 -16.80 -21.92
N PRO A 37 -7.95 -17.69 -21.55
CA PRO A 37 -9.26 -17.78 -22.21
C PRO A 37 -10.10 -16.51 -22.03
N TYR A 38 -9.95 -15.84 -20.87
CA TYR A 38 -10.69 -14.65 -20.49
C TYR A 38 -9.72 -13.61 -19.93
N PRO A 39 -9.00 -12.89 -20.78
CA PRO A 39 -8.06 -11.85 -20.32
C PRO A 39 -8.83 -10.70 -19.69
N VAL A 40 -8.30 -10.16 -18.62
CA VAL A 40 -8.85 -8.97 -17.94
C VAL A 40 -8.24 -7.72 -18.56
N SER A 41 -9.07 -6.91 -19.21
CA SER A 41 -8.63 -5.64 -19.81
C SER A 41 -8.32 -4.58 -18.77
N ASP A 42 -7.80 -3.43 -19.20
CA ASP A 42 -7.56 -2.27 -18.35
C ASP A 42 -8.88 -1.69 -17.80
N GLU A 43 -9.93 -1.66 -18.62
CA GLU A 43 -11.27 -1.25 -18.21
C GLU A 43 -11.86 -2.22 -17.19
N ASP A 44 -11.69 -3.53 -17.41
CA ASP A 44 -12.20 -4.54 -16.48
C ASP A 44 -11.55 -4.44 -15.10
N ILE A 45 -10.23 -4.27 -15.01
CA ILE A 45 -9.55 -4.16 -13.71
C ILE A 45 -9.97 -2.90 -12.95
N LEU A 46 -10.16 -1.77 -13.66
CA LEU A 46 -10.69 -0.55 -13.06
C LEU A 46 -12.10 -0.76 -12.51
N LEU A 47 -12.97 -1.41 -13.30
CA LEU A 47 -14.32 -1.74 -12.86
C LEU A 47 -14.34 -2.67 -11.65
N VAL A 48 -13.52 -3.73 -11.66
CA VAL A 48 -13.40 -4.68 -10.55
C VAL A 48 -12.98 -3.96 -9.27
N VAL A 49 -11.98 -3.09 -9.34
CA VAL A 49 -11.53 -2.31 -8.16
C VAL A 49 -12.62 -1.40 -7.62
N ALA A 50 -13.31 -0.67 -8.50
CA ALA A 50 -14.40 0.21 -8.10
C ALA A 50 -15.54 -0.57 -7.41
N VAL A 51 -15.95 -1.71 -8.00
CA VAL A 51 -16.99 -2.57 -7.42
C VAL A 51 -16.55 -3.15 -6.07
N LEU A 52 -15.31 -3.63 -5.95
CA LEU A 52 -14.80 -4.18 -4.70
C LEU A 52 -14.71 -3.13 -3.60
N ARG A 53 -14.28 -1.91 -3.94
CA ARG A 53 -14.21 -0.81 -2.98
C ARG A 53 -15.58 -0.42 -2.44
N LEU A 54 -16.61 -0.42 -3.28
CA LEU A 54 -17.99 -0.15 -2.85
C LEU A 54 -18.61 -1.31 -2.05
N ALA A 55 -18.29 -2.54 -2.44
CA ALA A 55 -18.90 -3.72 -1.84
C ALA A 55 -18.26 -4.14 -0.50
N VAL A 56 -16.96 -3.89 -0.31
CA VAL A 56 -16.22 -4.21 0.92
C VAL A 56 -15.36 -3.01 1.33
N PRO A 57 -15.97 -1.91 1.77
CA PRO A 57 -15.29 -0.61 1.91
C PRO A 57 -14.19 -0.57 2.98
N TYR A 58 -14.27 -1.42 3.99
CA TYR A 58 -13.29 -1.50 5.09
C TYR A 58 -12.03 -2.27 4.75
N THR A 59 -12.04 -3.05 3.66
CA THR A 59 -10.94 -3.96 3.31
C THR A 59 -9.82 -3.23 2.58
N GLY A 60 -8.56 -3.54 2.91
CA GLY A 60 -7.41 -3.11 2.13
C GLY A 60 -7.41 -3.77 0.74
N ILE A 61 -7.18 -2.99 -0.32
CA ILE A 61 -7.02 -3.52 -1.68
C ILE A 61 -5.55 -3.41 -2.04
N ILE A 62 -4.93 -4.57 -2.35
CA ILE A 62 -3.50 -4.68 -2.66
C ILE A 62 -3.31 -4.75 -4.16
N MET A 63 -2.40 -3.93 -4.67
CA MET A 63 -1.96 -3.93 -6.05
C MET A 63 -0.51 -4.40 -6.14
N SER A 64 -0.25 -5.30 -7.08
CA SER A 64 1.10 -5.83 -7.34
C SER A 64 1.88 -4.96 -8.34
N THR A 65 3.17 -5.26 -8.49
CA THR A 65 4.04 -4.66 -9.51
C THR A 65 3.80 -5.19 -10.93
N ARG A 66 2.78 -6.03 -11.14
CA ARG A 66 2.35 -6.46 -12.48
C ARG A 66 1.74 -5.32 -13.28
N GLU A 67 1.07 -4.39 -12.60
CA GLU A 67 0.46 -3.22 -13.22
C GLU A 67 1.49 -2.15 -13.56
N SER A 68 1.31 -1.49 -14.71
CA SER A 68 2.15 -0.37 -15.13
C SER A 68 2.00 0.85 -14.18
N PRO A 69 3.00 1.76 -14.11
CA PRO A 69 2.89 2.98 -13.30
C PRO A 69 1.65 3.81 -13.62
N ALA A 70 1.26 3.89 -14.89
CA ALA A 70 0.08 4.64 -15.32
C ALA A 70 -1.23 4.00 -14.80
N MET A 71 -1.34 2.66 -14.91
CA MET A 71 -2.49 1.91 -14.38
C MET A 71 -2.56 2.03 -12.86
N ARG A 72 -1.42 1.95 -12.17
CA ARG A 72 -1.35 2.08 -10.71
C ARG A 72 -1.90 3.42 -10.22
N ARG A 73 -1.57 4.53 -10.88
CA ARG A 73 -2.14 5.85 -10.55
C ARG A 73 -3.66 5.89 -10.68
N GLN A 74 -4.23 5.29 -11.74
CA GLN A 74 -5.68 5.20 -11.91
C GLN A 74 -6.34 4.37 -10.81
N LEU A 75 -5.74 3.23 -10.47
CA LEU A 75 -6.23 2.32 -9.44
C LEU A 75 -6.21 2.94 -8.04
N PHE A 76 -5.24 3.80 -7.73
CA PHE A 76 -5.25 4.60 -6.49
C PHE A 76 -6.47 5.52 -6.41
N GLY A 77 -6.81 6.20 -7.50
CA GLY A 77 -8.01 7.04 -7.57
C GLY A 77 -9.32 6.28 -7.34
N LEU A 78 -9.32 4.95 -7.54
CA LEU A 78 -10.46 4.07 -7.30
C LEU A 78 -10.43 3.38 -5.91
N GLY A 79 -9.42 3.67 -5.09
CA GLY A 79 -9.38 3.22 -3.70
C GLY A 79 -8.48 2.01 -3.42
N VAL A 80 -7.51 1.69 -4.29
CA VAL A 80 -6.39 0.85 -3.89
C VAL A 80 -5.67 1.52 -2.73
N SER A 81 -5.35 0.75 -1.69
CA SER A 81 -4.78 1.27 -0.44
C SER A 81 -3.44 0.66 -0.06
N GLN A 82 -3.03 -0.39 -0.75
CA GLN A 82 -1.75 -1.06 -0.50
C GLN A 82 -1.09 -1.41 -1.82
N LEU A 83 0.23 -1.40 -1.85
CA LEU A 83 0.97 -1.73 -3.06
C LEU A 83 2.29 -2.43 -2.75
N SER A 84 2.73 -3.25 -3.71
CA SER A 84 4.10 -3.75 -3.76
C SER A 84 4.99 -2.78 -4.51
N ALA A 85 6.25 -2.67 -4.12
CA ALA A 85 7.27 -1.89 -4.81
C ALA A 85 8.58 -2.67 -4.88
N ALA A 86 9.43 -2.35 -5.86
CA ALA A 86 10.76 -2.92 -6.04
C ALA A 86 10.78 -4.46 -6.12
N SER A 87 9.70 -5.10 -6.56
CA SER A 87 9.63 -6.55 -6.67
C SER A 87 10.66 -7.11 -7.64
N ARG A 88 11.14 -8.32 -7.35
CA ARG A 88 12.02 -9.10 -8.23
C ARG A 88 11.45 -10.50 -8.34
N THR A 89 11.32 -11.00 -9.57
CA THR A 89 10.64 -12.27 -9.88
C THR A 89 11.60 -13.36 -10.36
N TYR A 90 12.90 -13.12 -10.29
CA TYR A 90 13.95 -14.07 -10.66
C TYR A 90 14.83 -14.46 -9.46
N PRO A 91 15.40 -15.67 -9.45
CA PRO A 91 16.25 -16.14 -8.36
C PRO A 91 17.46 -15.24 -8.12
N GLY A 92 17.70 -14.84 -6.87
CA GLY A 92 18.80 -13.94 -6.50
C GLY A 92 18.58 -12.46 -6.89
N GLY A 93 17.38 -12.08 -7.33
CA GLY A 93 17.07 -10.71 -7.78
C GLY A 93 17.20 -9.63 -6.69
N TYR A 94 17.14 -10.01 -5.41
CA TYR A 94 17.39 -9.12 -4.27
C TYR A 94 18.85 -9.11 -3.81
N GLY A 95 19.72 -9.93 -4.43
CA GLY A 95 21.15 -9.95 -4.14
C GLY A 95 21.91 -8.82 -4.82
N ASN A 96 23.03 -8.41 -4.23
CA ASN A 96 23.86 -7.35 -4.78
C ASN A 96 24.50 -7.78 -6.12
N GLY A 97 24.23 -7.03 -7.17
CA GLY A 97 25.00 -7.08 -8.42
C GLY A 97 24.56 -8.09 -9.47
N ARG A 98 23.47 -8.86 -9.29
CA ARG A 98 22.96 -9.72 -10.36
C ARG A 98 22.13 -8.88 -11.36
N ALA A 99 22.54 -8.90 -12.63
CA ALA A 99 21.75 -8.31 -13.70
C ALA A 99 20.41 -9.04 -13.85
N ARG A 100 19.36 -8.30 -14.22
CA ARG A 100 18.07 -8.85 -14.58
C ARG A 100 18.23 -9.77 -15.79
N ILE A 101 17.73 -10.99 -15.68
CA ILE A 101 17.65 -11.94 -16.79
C ILE A 101 16.17 -12.24 -16.99
N GLU A 102 15.56 -11.67 -18.01
CA GLU A 102 14.12 -11.84 -18.31
C GLU A 102 13.72 -13.31 -18.46
N ALA A 103 14.61 -14.13 -19.03
CA ALA A 103 14.39 -15.56 -19.17
C ALA A 103 14.26 -16.35 -17.84
N GLU A 104 14.62 -15.76 -16.72
CA GLU A 104 14.53 -16.40 -15.40
C GLU A 104 13.39 -15.84 -14.56
N GLU A 105 12.63 -14.87 -15.07
CA GLU A 105 11.51 -14.28 -14.35
C GLU A 105 10.34 -15.25 -14.27
N GLN A 106 9.74 -15.36 -13.09
CA GLN A 106 8.53 -16.16 -12.89
C GLN A 106 7.32 -15.57 -13.63
N PHE A 107 7.28 -14.26 -13.80
CA PHE A 107 6.30 -13.51 -14.59
C PHE A 107 6.83 -12.09 -14.85
N ALA A 108 6.32 -11.46 -15.91
CA ALA A 108 6.66 -10.10 -16.28
C ALA A 108 6.19 -9.08 -15.23
N LEU A 109 7.00 -8.03 -15.03
CA LEU A 109 6.67 -6.92 -14.17
C LEU A 109 6.32 -5.68 -15.02
N GLY A 110 5.17 -5.07 -14.73
CA GLY A 110 4.75 -3.79 -15.32
C GLY A 110 5.44 -2.59 -14.68
N ASP A 111 5.84 -2.72 -13.41
CA ASP A 111 6.54 -1.67 -12.67
C ASP A 111 7.80 -2.22 -12.00
N THR A 112 8.97 -1.77 -12.47
CA THR A 112 10.29 -2.19 -11.99
C THR A 112 11.01 -1.12 -11.19
N ARG A 113 10.34 0.00 -10.91
CA ARG A 113 10.90 1.12 -10.15
C ARG A 113 11.36 0.70 -8.76
N SER A 114 12.33 1.42 -8.24
CA SER A 114 12.77 1.32 -6.85
C SER A 114 11.66 1.74 -5.87
N LEU A 115 11.82 1.39 -4.60
CA LEU A 115 10.90 1.85 -3.56
C LEU A 115 10.88 3.39 -3.48
N ASP A 116 12.04 4.04 -3.56
CA ASP A 116 12.15 5.50 -3.50
C ASP A 116 11.40 6.21 -4.62
N GLU A 117 11.54 5.71 -5.86
CA GLU A 117 10.79 6.25 -7.02
C GLU A 117 9.27 6.07 -6.88
N VAL A 118 8.83 4.93 -6.34
CA VAL A 118 7.41 4.69 -6.10
C VAL A 118 6.88 5.58 -4.99
N VAL A 119 7.63 5.76 -3.91
CA VAL A 119 7.28 6.66 -2.80
C VAL A 119 7.17 8.10 -3.31
N ARG A 120 8.11 8.57 -4.13
CA ARG A 120 8.07 9.91 -4.72
C ARG A 120 6.83 10.12 -5.59
N ASP A 121 6.52 9.17 -6.47
CA ASP A 121 5.33 9.20 -7.32
C ASP A 121 4.02 9.28 -6.51
N LEU A 122 3.95 8.56 -5.39
CA LEU A 122 2.83 8.67 -4.46
C LEU A 122 2.72 10.06 -3.84
N CYS A 123 3.82 10.62 -3.36
CA CYS A 123 3.85 11.95 -2.76
C CYS A 123 3.42 13.04 -3.75
N GLU A 124 3.92 12.98 -4.98
CA GLU A 124 3.53 13.87 -6.08
C GLU A 124 2.04 13.75 -6.41
N GLY A 125 1.47 12.53 -6.28
CA GLY A 125 0.04 12.26 -6.41
C GLY A 125 -0.80 12.67 -5.20
N GLY A 126 -0.18 13.16 -4.12
CA GLY A 126 -0.88 13.57 -2.88
C GLY A 126 -1.21 12.41 -1.94
N TYR A 127 -0.66 11.23 -2.14
CA TYR A 127 -0.88 10.07 -1.28
C TYR A 127 0.24 9.96 -0.23
N LEU A 128 -0.14 9.78 1.03
CA LEU A 128 0.79 9.61 2.15
C LEU A 128 1.22 8.14 2.28
N PRO A 129 2.49 7.80 1.98
CA PRO A 129 3.01 6.45 2.22
C PRO A 129 3.03 6.12 3.71
N SER A 130 2.69 4.89 4.07
CA SER A 130 2.69 4.43 5.47
C SER A 130 3.45 3.12 5.62
N PHE A 131 4.34 3.08 6.59
CA PHE A 131 5.09 1.89 7.02
C PHE A 131 4.65 1.44 8.43
N CYS A 132 3.47 1.87 8.86
CA CYS A 132 2.97 1.69 10.22
C CYS A 132 2.65 0.22 10.54
N THR A 133 3.10 -0.22 11.72
CA THR A 133 2.80 -1.54 12.30
C THR A 133 2.15 -1.44 13.70
N SER A 134 1.70 -0.26 14.11
CA SER A 134 1.23 0.00 15.48
C SER A 134 0.03 -0.87 15.89
N CYS A 135 -0.87 -1.19 14.95
CA CYS A 135 -2.02 -2.05 15.25
C CYS A 135 -1.60 -3.42 15.76
N TYR A 136 -0.60 -4.06 15.14
CA TYR A 136 -0.07 -5.33 15.61
C TYR A 136 0.54 -5.23 16.99
N ARG A 137 1.30 -4.17 17.27
CA ARG A 137 1.98 -3.94 18.55
C ARG A 137 1.02 -3.65 19.69
N LEU A 138 -0.11 -3.00 19.40
CA LEU A 138 -1.12 -2.62 20.39
C LEU A 138 -2.28 -3.63 20.49
N GLY A 139 -2.16 -4.80 19.85
CA GLY A 139 -3.19 -5.83 19.87
C GLY A 139 -4.48 -5.47 19.14
N ARG A 140 -4.45 -4.44 18.28
CA ARG A 140 -5.56 -4.09 17.40
C ARG A 140 -5.56 -5.01 16.18
N THR A 141 -5.97 -6.28 16.38
CA THR A 141 -5.99 -7.33 15.35
C THR A 141 -7.30 -8.10 15.40
N GLY A 142 -7.60 -8.91 14.39
CA GLY A 142 -8.78 -9.75 14.32
C GLY A 142 -10.08 -8.96 14.51
N GLN A 143 -10.97 -9.43 15.37
CA GLN A 143 -12.26 -8.81 15.66
C GLN A 143 -12.10 -7.37 16.16
N HIS A 144 -11.17 -7.12 17.08
CA HIS A 144 -10.93 -5.77 17.61
C HIS A 144 -10.54 -4.78 16.51
N PHE A 145 -9.71 -5.20 15.54
CA PHE A 145 -9.41 -4.36 14.38
C PHE A 145 -10.66 -4.10 13.55
N MET A 146 -11.49 -5.11 13.28
CA MET A 146 -12.70 -4.98 12.47
C MET A 146 -13.74 -4.05 13.10
N GLU A 147 -13.87 -4.07 14.43
CA GLU A 147 -14.77 -3.17 15.18
C GLU A 147 -14.40 -1.69 14.98
N MET A 148 -13.12 -1.38 14.77
CA MET A 148 -12.66 -0.02 14.46
C MET A 148 -12.62 0.29 12.97
N ALA A 149 -12.32 -0.71 12.14
CA ALA A 149 -12.14 -0.53 10.70
C ALA A 149 -13.47 -0.33 9.97
N LYS A 150 -14.51 -1.12 10.31
CA LYS A 150 -15.83 -1.05 9.68
C LYS A 150 -16.52 0.32 9.82
N PRO A 151 -16.57 0.95 11.01
CA PRO A 151 -17.11 2.29 11.18
C PRO A 151 -16.13 3.40 10.71
N GLY A 152 -14.87 3.08 10.44
CA GLY A 152 -13.85 4.04 10.04
C GLY A 152 -13.06 4.67 11.20
N ASP A 153 -13.31 4.27 12.44
CA ASP A 153 -12.65 4.83 13.63
C ASP A 153 -11.14 4.62 13.65
N ILE A 154 -10.66 3.58 12.97
CA ILE A 154 -9.23 3.31 12.85
C ILE A 154 -8.45 4.45 12.18
N GLN A 155 -9.10 5.26 11.34
CA GLN A 155 -8.46 6.35 10.61
C GLN A 155 -7.86 7.42 11.54
N GLN A 156 -8.44 7.60 12.74
CA GLN A 156 -7.88 8.53 13.72
C GLN A 156 -6.45 8.18 14.17
N PHE A 157 -6.04 6.93 14.01
CA PHE A 157 -4.69 6.44 14.29
C PHE A 157 -3.84 6.30 13.02
N CYS A 158 -4.48 5.98 11.89
CA CYS A 158 -3.78 5.68 10.64
C CYS A 158 -3.02 6.89 10.11
N THR A 159 -3.66 8.04 9.95
CA THR A 159 -3.00 9.25 9.44
C THR A 159 -1.88 9.74 10.36
N PRO A 160 -2.06 9.91 11.68
CA PRO A 160 -0.98 10.25 12.58
C PRO A 160 0.22 9.29 12.50
N ASN A 161 -0.04 7.99 12.56
CA ASN A 161 1.03 6.99 12.51
C ASN A 161 1.70 6.91 11.14
N ALA A 162 0.97 7.16 10.05
CA ALA A 162 1.55 7.27 8.72
C ALA A 162 2.54 8.44 8.64
N LEU A 163 2.17 9.61 9.16
CA LEU A 163 3.05 10.78 9.20
C LEU A 163 4.36 10.48 9.95
N LEU A 164 4.27 9.83 11.12
CA LEU A 164 5.45 9.49 11.92
C LEU A 164 6.37 8.51 11.19
N THR A 165 5.83 7.39 10.71
CA THR A 165 6.63 6.37 10.02
C THR A 165 7.15 6.86 8.67
N PHE A 166 6.42 7.75 8.01
CA PHE A 166 6.88 8.35 6.77
C PHE A 166 8.01 9.36 7.01
N GLN A 167 7.93 10.17 8.08
CA GLN A 167 9.03 11.05 8.48
C GLN A 167 10.31 10.26 8.78
N GLU A 168 10.20 9.10 9.42
CA GLU A 168 11.34 8.20 9.65
C GLU A 168 11.94 7.72 8.31
N TYR A 169 11.09 7.28 7.38
CA TYR A 169 11.53 6.86 6.06
C TYR A 169 12.27 7.98 5.31
N LEU A 170 11.74 9.20 5.35
CA LEU A 170 12.36 10.35 4.68
C LEU A 170 13.75 10.66 5.22
N LEU A 171 13.95 10.50 6.53
CA LEU A 171 15.24 10.77 7.17
C LEU A 171 16.28 9.68 6.91
N ASP A 172 15.86 8.42 6.90
CA ASP A 172 16.78 7.29 6.95
C ASP A 172 17.04 6.65 5.58
N PHE A 173 16.11 6.76 4.62
CA PHE A 173 16.16 5.99 3.39
C PHE A 173 15.91 6.78 2.11
N ALA A 174 15.24 7.93 2.17
CA ALA A 174 14.82 8.64 0.98
C ALA A 174 15.98 9.40 0.31
N SER A 175 15.95 9.48 -1.03
CA SER A 175 16.74 10.42 -1.80
C SER A 175 16.43 11.87 -1.44
N ALA A 176 17.28 12.80 -1.83
CA ALA A 176 17.05 14.22 -1.58
C ALA A 176 15.77 14.73 -2.27
N GLU A 177 15.50 14.25 -3.48
CA GLU A 177 14.31 14.59 -4.25
C GLU A 177 13.03 14.06 -3.56
N THR A 178 13.02 12.80 -3.16
CA THR A 178 11.88 12.19 -2.46
C THR A 178 11.64 12.86 -1.11
N ARG A 179 12.73 13.20 -0.40
CA ARG A 179 12.62 13.94 0.88
C ARG A 179 11.94 15.30 0.70
N ALA A 180 12.36 16.08 -0.31
CA ALA A 180 11.76 17.38 -0.54
C ALA A 180 10.25 17.33 -0.76
N VAL A 181 9.79 16.46 -1.67
CA VAL A 181 8.35 16.28 -1.94
C VAL A 181 7.61 15.68 -0.74
N GLY A 182 8.25 14.76 -0.01
CA GLY A 182 7.68 14.11 1.15
C GLY A 182 7.48 15.05 2.34
N GLU A 183 8.42 15.96 2.62
CA GLU A 183 8.27 16.97 3.69
C GLU A 183 7.12 17.93 3.38
N GLU A 184 6.98 18.39 2.13
CA GLU A 184 5.84 19.21 1.72
C GLU A 184 4.50 18.48 1.88
N LEU A 185 4.48 17.18 1.61
CA LEU A 185 3.29 16.36 1.82
C LEU A 185 2.96 16.21 3.30
N ILE A 186 3.96 15.97 4.17
CA ILE A 186 3.75 15.89 5.62
C ILE A 186 3.10 17.17 6.14
N ASP A 187 3.61 18.33 5.74
CA ASP A 187 3.10 19.62 6.20
C ASP A 187 1.62 19.81 5.78
N ARG A 188 1.26 19.45 4.54
CA ARG A 188 -0.14 19.48 4.07
C ARG A 188 -1.04 18.52 4.84
N MET A 189 -0.61 17.25 4.98
CA MET A 189 -1.41 16.21 5.63
C MET A 189 -1.56 16.43 7.14
N LEU A 190 -0.64 17.17 7.77
CA LEU A 190 -0.74 17.54 9.18
C LEU A 190 -1.95 18.46 9.42
N GLU A 191 -2.33 19.29 8.44
CA GLU A 191 -3.52 20.14 8.53
C GLU A 191 -4.82 19.30 8.52
N GLU A 192 -4.81 18.11 7.94
CA GLU A 192 -5.95 17.19 7.91
C GLU A 192 -6.10 16.37 9.21
N VAL A 193 -5.06 16.35 10.06
CA VAL A 193 -5.13 15.69 11.36
C VAL A 193 -6.15 16.41 12.24
N ARG A 194 -6.97 15.62 12.96
CA ARG A 194 -7.96 16.17 13.90
C ARG A 194 -7.31 17.22 14.82
N PRO A 195 -7.92 18.41 15.01
CA PRO A 195 -7.32 19.49 15.82
C PRO A 195 -6.89 19.07 17.22
N SER A 196 -7.62 18.15 17.86
CA SER A 196 -7.29 17.64 19.20
C SER A 196 -6.02 16.76 19.24
N LEU A 197 -5.66 16.13 18.13
CA LEU A 197 -4.48 15.24 18.03
C LEU A 197 -3.27 15.96 17.44
N ARG A 198 -3.48 17.03 16.69
CA ARG A 198 -2.42 17.75 15.96
C ARG A 198 -1.23 18.13 16.85
N PRO A 199 -1.40 18.75 18.04
CA PRO A 199 -0.25 19.10 18.90
C PRO A 199 0.57 17.87 19.31
N THR A 200 -0.07 16.73 19.54
CA THR A 200 0.62 15.49 19.88
C THR A 200 1.43 14.95 18.68
N VAL A 201 0.85 15.00 17.47
CA VAL A 201 1.54 14.56 16.25
C VAL A 201 2.72 15.48 15.94
N GLU A 202 2.57 16.79 16.06
CA GLU A 202 3.65 17.78 15.90
C GLU A 202 4.81 17.53 16.87
N ALA A 203 4.50 17.30 18.14
CA ALA A 203 5.52 16.97 19.14
C ALA A 203 6.26 15.67 18.78
N ARG A 204 5.54 14.64 18.36
CA ARG A 204 6.14 13.36 17.94
C ARG A 204 6.99 13.49 16.66
N LEU A 205 6.54 14.28 15.67
CA LEU A 205 7.32 14.58 14.47
C LEU A 205 8.63 15.30 14.84
N ALA A 206 8.59 16.25 15.79
CA ALA A 206 9.79 16.90 16.28
C ALA A 206 10.76 15.91 16.97
N GLU A 207 10.24 14.93 17.71
CA GLU A 207 11.06 13.87 18.31
C GLU A 207 11.70 12.97 17.23
N VAL A 208 10.95 12.62 16.18
CA VAL A 208 11.48 11.85 15.03
C VAL A 208 12.60 12.65 14.34
N ARG A 209 12.38 13.93 14.06
CA ARG A 209 13.38 14.84 13.49
C ARG A 209 14.60 14.98 14.39
N GLY A 210 14.42 14.89 15.69
CA GLY A 210 15.49 14.86 16.70
C GLY A 210 16.23 13.53 16.85
N GLY A 211 15.88 12.52 16.03
CA GLY A 211 16.58 11.23 15.99
C GLY A 211 15.86 10.07 16.71
N ARG A 212 14.71 10.31 17.36
CA ARG A 212 13.90 9.19 17.87
C ARG A 212 13.27 8.43 16.73
N ARG A 213 13.07 7.13 16.95
CA ARG A 213 12.47 6.22 15.98
C ARG A 213 11.39 5.40 16.66
N ASP A 214 10.56 4.79 15.81
CA ASP A 214 9.57 3.82 16.24
C ASP A 214 8.49 4.42 17.17
N LEU A 215 8.08 5.65 16.85
CA LEU A 215 7.02 6.34 17.56
C LEU A 215 5.66 6.06 16.91
N TYR A 216 4.64 5.83 17.76
CA TYR A 216 3.26 5.61 17.31
C TYR A 216 2.25 6.06 18.38
N LEU A 217 0.97 6.13 17.97
CA LEU A 217 -0.20 6.48 18.79
C LEU A 217 -1.17 5.29 18.90
#